data_5fda5822205c119e05eb45cd3cdd0c27
#
_entry.id   5fda5822205c119e05eb45cd3cdd0c27
#
_cell.length_a   1.000
_cell.length_b   1.000
_cell.length_c   1.000
_cell.angle_alpha   90.00
_cell.angle_beta   90.00
_cell.angle_gamma   90.00
#
_symmetry.space_group_name_H-M   'P 1'
#
loop_
_entity.id
_entity.type
_entity.pdbx_description
1 polymer ?
#
loop_
_entity_poly.entity_id
_entity_poly.type
_entity_poly.pdbx_seq_one_letter_code
_entity_poly.pdbx_strand_id
1 'polypeptide(L)'
;RTNITDAAFFPKDMNYSITDVQRQRSNAQVTFQFRPVDDFTATIDYTATRATTGTNTVGWGIWNNFGANINAYELDENGTAVYADISGDDGSFTASRETTRVDARSIGVNLDWVVSDDWHFRLDYHDSYNEIDNGYDKGLGSSGQIILGSNQLESKVYDYRAGEIPQVYVNWNNGTNEILPSEIDSNFSQFIYSPGRSDIEQLQLDGTWYNSAFDIPLVKIDFGYARTEQALTGFEAWSGLRGGPGFSPSFTEIFPDSMFIRNDTSGFLDAFDGGGAGMNPGYYYTYDFDEAIARQLAFITGDVVGESNAYSIDPYFSGAPSVSNVEEITDSIYVQSEWDFEVGDYYVQINAGVRYEETEVPSSAEVRVPVQVNWVAASEWITQFEDELQVQDFTGEYDILLPMFDVKVDVTDDIVARFSWGKSITRAPIGLLQGGLAFSGSPKIGARTASAGNTSLLPFESTNLDLSFEWYYDESSMLAV
;
A
#
# COMPACT_ATOMS: atom_id res chain seq x y z
N ARG A 1 3.79 7.05 31.86
CA ARG A 1 3.68 8.42 32.43
C ARG A 1 5.06 9.03 32.41
N THR A 2 5.18 10.21 31.83
CA THR A 2 6.38 11.02 31.95
C THR A 2 6.24 11.94 33.16
N ASN A 3 7.34 12.38 33.72
CA ASN A 3 7.35 13.41 34.78
C ASN A 3 7.19 14.84 34.20
N ILE A 4 6.92 15.00 32.93
CA ILE A 4 6.52 16.26 32.31
C ILE A 4 5.09 16.56 32.76
N THR A 5 4.91 17.73 33.42
CA THR A 5 3.61 18.18 33.92
C THR A 5 2.76 18.85 32.86
N ASP A 6 3.39 19.37 31.81
CA ASP A 6 2.73 20.05 30.71
C ASP A 6 2.51 19.08 29.54
N ALA A 7 1.48 19.31 28.72
CA ALA A 7 1.27 18.58 27.50
C ALA A 7 2.41 18.91 26.51
N ALA A 8 3.24 17.92 26.20
CA ALA A 8 4.36 18.10 25.30
C ALA A 8 4.37 16.99 24.24
N PHE A 9 4.76 17.35 23.02
CA PHE A 9 5.04 16.41 21.96
C PHE A 9 6.51 15.99 22.03
N PHE A 10 6.80 14.71 21.93
CA PHE A 10 8.18 14.21 21.85
C PHE A 10 8.25 12.98 20.94
N PRO A 11 9.40 12.70 20.30
CA PRO A 11 9.54 11.57 19.42
C PRO A 11 9.42 10.25 20.18
N LYS A 12 8.64 9.30 19.66
CA LYS A 12 8.49 7.97 20.21
C LYS A 12 9.74 7.13 19.97
N ASP A 13 10.33 7.27 18.81
CA ASP A 13 11.59 6.67 18.42
C ASP A 13 12.39 7.62 17.54
N MET A 14 13.68 7.34 17.43
CA MET A 14 14.59 7.99 16.48
C MET A 14 15.52 6.93 15.92
N ASN A 15 15.54 6.79 14.60
CA ASN A 15 16.31 5.79 13.91
C ASN A 15 17.09 6.40 12.75
N TYR A 16 18.32 5.92 12.57
CA TYR A 16 19.10 6.11 11.35
C TYR A 16 19.15 4.80 10.62
N SER A 17 19.00 4.81 9.30
CA SER A 17 19.02 3.59 8.53
C SER A 17 19.71 3.76 7.17
N ILE A 18 20.32 2.67 6.73
CA ILE A 18 20.87 2.50 5.38
C ILE A 18 20.08 1.39 4.72
N THR A 19 19.56 1.67 3.53
CA THR A 19 18.75 0.71 2.79
C THR A 19 19.38 0.43 1.43
N ASP A 20 19.68 -0.85 1.19
CA ASP A 20 20.08 -1.37 -0.10
C ASP A 20 18.87 -1.99 -0.80
N VAL A 21 18.63 -1.60 -2.05
CA VAL A 21 17.51 -2.10 -2.85
C VAL A 21 18.04 -2.75 -4.12
N GLN A 22 17.64 -4.00 -4.33
CA GLN A 22 17.89 -4.73 -5.58
C GLN A 22 16.57 -4.97 -6.29
N ARG A 23 16.51 -4.63 -7.58
CA ARG A 23 15.32 -4.83 -8.39
C ARG A 23 15.66 -5.57 -9.68
N GLN A 24 14.85 -6.56 -10.00
CA GLN A 24 14.91 -7.27 -11.26
C GLN A 24 13.52 -7.29 -11.88
N ARG A 25 13.42 -7.00 -13.17
CA ARG A 25 12.17 -7.06 -13.90
C ARG A 25 12.36 -7.76 -15.23
N SER A 26 11.44 -8.65 -15.55
CA SER A 26 11.35 -9.34 -16.84
C SER A 26 9.95 -9.14 -17.41
N ASN A 27 9.86 -8.71 -18.66
CA ASN A 27 8.60 -8.52 -19.35
C ASN A 27 8.62 -9.31 -20.66
N ALA A 28 7.47 -9.85 -21.01
CA ALA A 28 7.24 -10.47 -22.32
C ALA A 28 5.88 -10.00 -22.86
N GLN A 29 5.83 -9.71 -24.15
CA GLN A 29 4.58 -9.39 -24.85
C GLN A 29 4.58 -10.08 -26.19
N VAL A 30 3.44 -10.68 -26.54
CA VAL A 30 3.19 -11.29 -27.84
C VAL A 30 1.82 -10.84 -28.32
N THR A 31 1.75 -10.32 -29.53
CA THR A 31 0.49 -9.94 -30.18
C THR A 31 0.40 -10.66 -31.51
N PHE A 32 -0.73 -11.27 -31.75
CA PHE A 32 -1.07 -11.91 -33.03
C PHE A 32 -2.32 -11.25 -33.60
N GLN A 33 -2.22 -10.75 -34.82
CA GLN A 33 -3.33 -10.16 -35.54
C GLN A 33 -3.61 -10.96 -36.80
N PHE A 34 -4.88 -11.27 -37.05
CA PHE A 34 -5.36 -12.03 -38.20
C PHE A 34 -6.47 -11.24 -38.90
N ARG A 35 -6.25 -10.93 -40.18
CA ARG A 35 -7.17 -10.21 -41.04
C ARG A 35 -7.43 -10.99 -42.33
N PRO A 36 -8.37 -11.93 -42.29
CA PRO A 36 -8.65 -12.82 -43.45
C PRO A 36 -9.35 -12.09 -44.59
N VAL A 37 -10.10 -11.06 -44.30
CA VAL A 37 -10.80 -10.15 -45.23
C VAL A 37 -10.69 -8.72 -44.72
N ASP A 38 -10.94 -7.75 -45.59
CA ASP A 38 -10.79 -6.33 -45.23
C ASP A 38 -11.73 -5.86 -44.11
N ASP A 39 -12.86 -6.51 -43.99
CA ASP A 39 -13.93 -6.13 -43.06
C ASP A 39 -13.86 -6.86 -41.72
N PHE A 40 -12.87 -7.75 -41.50
CA PHE A 40 -12.74 -8.47 -40.23
C PHE A 40 -11.30 -8.54 -39.75
N THR A 41 -11.07 -8.14 -38.54
CA THR A 41 -9.78 -8.25 -37.85
C THR A 41 -9.96 -8.91 -36.49
N ALA A 42 -9.14 -9.94 -36.21
CA ALA A 42 -9.03 -10.57 -34.91
C ALA A 42 -7.63 -10.32 -34.34
N THR A 43 -7.54 -9.88 -33.11
CA THR A 43 -6.28 -9.65 -32.40
C THR A 43 -6.29 -10.41 -31.09
N ILE A 44 -5.21 -11.14 -30.82
CA ILE A 44 -4.96 -11.79 -29.54
C ILE A 44 -3.64 -11.25 -29.02
N ASP A 45 -3.61 -10.80 -27.81
CA ASP A 45 -2.40 -10.37 -27.14
C ASP A 45 -2.20 -11.08 -25.79
N TYR A 46 -0.94 -11.25 -25.44
CA TYR A 46 -0.53 -11.81 -24.16
C TYR A 46 0.63 -11.01 -23.61
N THR A 47 0.50 -10.58 -22.36
CA THR A 47 1.56 -9.88 -21.64
C THR A 47 1.88 -10.62 -20.34
N ALA A 48 3.15 -10.74 -20.02
CA ALA A 48 3.62 -11.29 -18.76
C ALA A 48 4.72 -10.40 -18.19
N THR A 49 4.64 -10.14 -16.91
CA THR A 49 5.64 -9.37 -16.13
C THR A 49 5.99 -10.14 -14.89
N ARG A 50 7.27 -10.24 -14.59
CA ARG A 50 7.77 -10.63 -13.27
C ARG A 50 8.70 -9.55 -12.76
N ALA A 51 8.45 -9.06 -11.55
CA ALA A 51 9.33 -8.14 -10.85
C ALA A 51 9.68 -8.71 -9.49
N THR A 52 10.96 -8.68 -9.15
CA THR A 52 11.47 -9.05 -7.83
C THR A 52 12.17 -7.85 -7.23
N THR A 53 11.81 -7.51 -6.01
CA THR A 53 12.45 -6.45 -5.22
C THR A 53 12.96 -7.05 -3.92
N GLY A 54 14.26 -6.97 -3.70
CA GLY A 54 14.88 -7.27 -2.41
C GLY A 54 15.35 -5.99 -1.76
N THR A 55 14.99 -5.79 -0.50
CA THR A 55 15.38 -4.65 0.31
C THR A 55 16.06 -5.17 1.56
N ASN A 56 17.28 -4.68 1.84
CA ASN A 56 17.98 -4.91 3.09
C ASN A 56 18.24 -3.57 3.77
N THR A 57 17.79 -3.44 4.99
CA THR A 57 17.95 -2.23 5.78
C THR A 57 18.69 -2.57 7.06
N VAL A 58 19.73 -1.80 7.35
CA VAL A 58 20.39 -1.82 8.66
C VAL A 58 20.21 -0.47 9.31
N GLY A 59 20.05 -0.45 10.62
CA GLY A 59 19.79 0.79 11.35
C GLY A 59 20.27 0.77 12.78
N TRP A 60 20.31 1.95 13.36
CA TRP A 60 20.51 2.17 14.77
C TRP A 60 19.49 3.18 15.29
N GLY A 61 18.96 2.95 16.48
CA GLY A 61 17.94 3.81 17.03
C GLY A 61 17.72 3.69 18.51
N ILE A 62 16.95 4.63 19.01
CA ILE A 62 16.44 4.64 20.39
C ILE A 62 14.93 4.63 20.39
N TRP A 63 14.38 3.96 21.38
CA TRP A 63 12.95 3.90 21.63
C TRP A 63 12.64 4.58 22.95
N ASN A 64 11.70 5.53 22.95
CA ASN A 64 11.28 6.25 24.16
C ASN A 64 10.03 5.61 24.75
N ASN A 65 10.19 4.82 25.81
CA ASN A 65 9.08 4.15 26.45
C ASN A 65 8.09 5.10 27.11
N PHE A 66 6.83 4.71 27.15
CA PHE A 66 5.82 5.42 27.93
C PHE A 66 6.15 5.29 29.41
N GLY A 67 6.23 6.41 30.10
CA GLY A 67 6.51 6.46 31.53
C GLY A 67 7.99 6.47 31.91
N ALA A 68 8.89 6.55 30.92
CA ALA A 68 10.29 6.84 31.18
C ALA A 68 10.46 8.14 31.96
N ASN A 69 11.41 8.16 32.88
CA ASN A 69 11.75 9.39 33.59
C ASN A 69 12.55 10.30 32.66
N ILE A 70 12.12 11.54 32.55
CA ILE A 70 12.84 12.58 31.82
C ILE A 70 13.69 13.33 32.83
N ASN A 71 15.00 13.32 32.62
CA ASN A 71 15.98 13.99 33.49
C ASN A 71 16.02 15.48 33.21
N ALA A 72 15.98 15.83 31.90
CA ALA A 72 15.98 17.21 31.44
C ALA A 72 15.27 17.30 30.08
N TYR A 73 14.65 18.45 29.81
CA TYR A 73 14.02 18.71 28.51
C TYR A 73 13.96 20.21 28.20
N GLU A 74 13.79 20.52 26.91
CA GLU A 74 13.52 21.87 26.42
C GLU A 74 12.39 21.79 25.39
N LEU A 75 11.41 22.67 25.54
CA LEU A 75 10.27 22.80 24.64
C LEU A 75 10.45 24.01 23.73
N ASP A 76 10.01 23.89 22.50
CA ASP A 76 9.81 25.03 21.62
C ASP A 76 8.51 25.79 21.94
N GLU A 77 8.22 26.83 21.18
CA GLU A 77 7.00 27.65 21.33
C GLU A 77 5.69 26.88 21.07
N ASN A 78 5.76 25.73 20.39
CA ASN A 78 4.61 24.88 20.09
C ASN A 78 4.42 23.75 21.11
N GLY A 79 5.26 23.67 22.13
CA GLY A 79 5.24 22.60 23.12
C GLY A 79 5.88 21.29 22.63
N THR A 80 6.72 21.33 21.60
CA THR A 80 7.50 20.19 21.14
C THR A 80 8.81 20.12 21.89
N ALA A 81 9.14 18.94 22.44
CA ALA A 81 10.42 18.73 23.07
C ALA A 81 11.51 18.63 22.00
N VAL A 82 12.27 19.71 21.83
CA VAL A 82 13.40 19.79 20.89
C VAL A 82 14.68 19.20 21.46
N TYR A 83 14.70 18.98 22.76
CA TYR A 83 15.74 18.29 23.50
C TYR A 83 15.12 17.51 24.65
N ALA A 84 15.56 16.27 24.85
CA ALA A 84 15.26 15.55 26.07
C ALA A 84 16.35 14.55 26.43
N ASP A 85 16.67 14.46 27.72
CA ASP A 85 17.46 13.43 28.36
C ASP A 85 16.52 12.49 29.11
N ILE A 86 16.51 11.22 28.74
CA ILE A 86 15.53 10.24 29.18
C ILE A 86 16.28 9.05 29.80
N SER A 87 16.03 8.78 31.08
CA SER A 87 16.58 7.59 31.75
C SER A 87 15.99 6.31 31.17
N GLY A 88 16.79 5.28 31.12
CA GLY A 88 16.38 3.92 30.82
C GLY A 88 16.89 3.39 29.50
N ASP A 89 16.66 2.13 29.34
CA ASP A 89 17.04 1.20 28.29
C ASP A 89 16.29 1.43 26.96
N ASP A 90 16.63 0.65 25.94
CA ASP A 90 16.12 0.64 24.58
C ASP A 90 16.92 1.48 23.56
N GLY A 91 18.19 1.14 23.41
CA GLY A 91 18.97 1.41 22.20
C GLY A 91 19.18 0.11 21.44
N SER A 92 19.00 0.14 20.13
CA SER A 92 19.06 -1.10 19.35
C SER A 92 19.68 -0.92 17.97
N PHE A 93 20.21 -2.03 17.46
CA PHE A 93 20.65 -2.21 16.09
C PHE A 93 19.63 -3.07 15.37
N THR A 94 19.17 -2.62 14.22
CA THR A 94 18.11 -3.27 13.48
C THR A 94 18.63 -3.79 12.16
N ALA A 95 18.26 -5.02 11.82
CA ALA A 95 18.35 -5.54 10.47
C ALA A 95 16.94 -5.87 9.99
N SER A 96 16.57 -5.32 8.84
CA SER A 96 15.30 -5.64 8.19
C SER A 96 15.56 -6.15 6.79
N ARG A 97 14.76 -7.12 6.39
CA ARG A 97 14.76 -7.65 5.03
C ARG A 97 13.33 -7.75 4.53
N GLU A 98 13.13 -7.31 3.30
CA GLU A 98 11.90 -7.53 2.57
C GLU A 98 12.24 -8.09 1.20
N THR A 99 11.58 -9.18 0.81
CA THR A 99 11.76 -9.79 -0.49
C THR A 99 10.38 -10.03 -1.09
N THR A 100 10.08 -9.28 -2.14
CA THR A 100 8.76 -9.32 -2.78
C THR A 100 8.90 -9.67 -4.25
N ARG A 101 8.11 -10.63 -4.69
CA ARG A 101 7.91 -10.94 -6.10
C ARG A 101 6.50 -10.58 -6.53
N VAL A 102 6.41 -9.93 -7.68
CA VAL A 102 5.16 -9.61 -8.35
C VAL A 102 5.14 -10.35 -9.68
N ASP A 103 4.15 -11.20 -9.87
CA ASP A 103 3.84 -11.87 -11.13
C ASP A 103 2.52 -11.29 -11.67
N ALA A 104 2.56 -10.71 -12.87
CA ALA A 104 1.38 -10.20 -13.55
C ALA A 104 1.25 -10.83 -14.94
N ARG A 105 0.04 -11.18 -15.31
CA ARG A 105 -0.30 -11.70 -16.64
C ARG A 105 -1.59 -11.09 -17.14
N SER A 106 -1.67 -10.96 -18.46
CA SER A 106 -2.84 -10.46 -19.15
C SER A 106 -3.01 -11.18 -20.47
N ILE A 107 -4.22 -11.53 -20.82
CA ILE A 107 -4.63 -11.98 -22.12
C ILE A 107 -5.76 -11.10 -22.63
N GLY A 108 -5.65 -10.62 -23.86
CA GLY A 108 -6.66 -9.84 -24.54
C GLY A 108 -7.10 -10.53 -25.83
N VAL A 109 -8.39 -10.45 -26.16
CA VAL A 109 -8.96 -10.84 -27.43
C VAL A 109 -9.85 -9.73 -27.95
N ASN A 110 -9.52 -9.17 -29.10
CA ASN A 110 -10.30 -8.15 -29.75
C ASN A 110 -10.75 -8.64 -31.13
N LEU A 111 -12.05 -8.51 -31.41
CA LEU A 111 -12.65 -8.78 -32.72
C LEU A 111 -13.26 -7.47 -33.22
N ASP A 112 -12.91 -7.08 -34.42
CA ASP A 112 -13.42 -5.89 -35.12
C ASP A 112 -14.03 -6.35 -36.44
N TRP A 113 -15.33 -6.06 -36.64
CA TRP A 113 -16.08 -6.56 -37.77
C TRP A 113 -17.01 -5.48 -38.37
N VAL A 114 -16.68 -5.04 -39.57
CA VAL A 114 -17.54 -4.24 -40.43
C VAL A 114 -18.47 -5.17 -41.20
N VAL A 115 -19.71 -5.31 -40.73
CA VAL A 115 -20.69 -6.25 -41.30
C VAL A 115 -21.24 -5.72 -42.64
N SER A 116 -21.42 -4.39 -42.71
CA SER A 116 -21.86 -3.67 -43.91
C SER A 116 -21.46 -2.18 -43.74
N ASP A 117 -21.78 -1.38 -44.76
CA ASP A 117 -21.56 0.07 -44.73
C ASP A 117 -22.30 0.74 -43.53
N ASP A 118 -23.37 0.11 -43.01
CA ASP A 118 -24.19 0.65 -41.95
C ASP A 118 -23.89 0.06 -40.56
N TRP A 119 -23.21 -1.09 -40.49
CA TRP A 119 -23.05 -1.83 -39.25
C TRP A 119 -21.61 -2.21 -38.95
N HIS A 120 -21.15 -1.80 -37.79
CA HIS A 120 -19.82 -2.15 -37.26
C HIS A 120 -19.96 -2.70 -35.83
N PHE A 121 -19.33 -3.83 -35.55
CA PHE A 121 -19.34 -4.46 -34.23
C PHE A 121 -17.91 -4.69 -33.73
N ARG A 122 -17.73 -4.55 -32.42
CA ARG A 122 -16.52 -4.91 -31.71
C ARG A 122 -16.84 -5.78 -30.52
N LEU A 123 -15.97 -6.76 -30.28
CA LEU A 123 -15.92 -7.55 -29.06
C LEU A 123 -14.52 -7.37 -28.48
N ASP A 124 -14.46 -7.05 -27.21
CA ASP A 124 -13.22 -7.00 -26.44
C ASP A 124 -13.38 -7.90 -25.21
N TYR A 125 -12.44 -8.81 -25.03
CA TYR A 125 -12.34 -9.64 -23.83
C TYR A 125 -10.96 -9.49 -23.25
N HIS A 126 -10.88 -9.24 -21.94
CA HIS A 126 -9.66 -9.08 -21.18
C HIS A 126 -9.71 -9.89 -19.89
N ASP A 127 -8.66 -10.68 -19.65
CA ASP A 127 -8.43 -11.41 -18.40
C ASP A 127 -7.02 -11.12 -17.91
N SER A 128 -6.88 -10.71 -16.69
CA SER A 128 -5.58 -10.40 -16.10
C SER A 128 -5.53 -10.66 -14.61
N TYR A 129 -4.35 -10.95 -14.11
CA TYR A 129 -4.07 -10.97 -12.68
C TYR A 129 -2.74 -10.35 -12.33
N ASN A 130 -2.66 -9.91 -11.10
CA ASN A 130 -1.45 -9.45 -10.44
C ASN A 130 -1.35 -10.13 -9.08
N GLU A 131 -0.30 -10.91 -8.87
CA GLU A 131 -0.03 -11.66 -7.64
C GLU A 131 1.23 -11.12 -6.98
N ILE A 132 1.15 -10.81 -5.70
CA ILE A 132 2.26 -10.37 -4.85
C ILE A 132 2.58 -11.49 -3.88
N ASP A 133 3.85 -11.86 -3.79
CA ASP A 133 4.35 -12.85 -2.84
C ASP A 133 5.63 -12.31 -2.18
N ASN A 134 5.53 -11.97 -0.90
CA ASN A 134 6.66 -11.51 -0.10
C ASN A 134 7.39 -12.65 0.63
N GLY A 135 6.97 -13.88 0.39
CA GLY A 135 7.57 -15.10 0.94
C GLY A 135 8.19 -16.04 -0.09
N TYR A 136 8.21 -15.64 -1.38
CA TYR A 136 8.56 -16.54 -2.48
C TYR A 136 9.95 -17.19 -2.39
N ASP A 137 10.88 -16.56 -1.71
CA ASP A 137 12.28 -17.01 -1.61
C ASP A 137 12.46 -18.02 -0.46
N LYS A 138 12.02 -17.70 0.73
CA LYS A 138 12.26 -18.48 1.94
C LYS A 138 10.99 -18.70 2.80
N GLY A 139 9.83 -18.45 2.22
CA GLY A 139 8.58 -18.49 2.97
C GLY A 139 8.58 -17.41 4.06
N LEU A 140 8.14 -17.75 5.27
CA LEU A 140 8.00 -16.79 6.36
C LEU A 140 9.32 -16.20 6.81
N GLY A 141 10.39 -16.40 6.56
CA GLY A 141 11.64 -15.71 6.90
C GLY A 141 12.11 -14.75 5.81
N SER A 142 11.36 -14.60 4.71
CA SER A 142 11.76 -13.74 3.58
C SER A 142 11.67 -12.27 3.90
N SER A 143 10.65 -11.91 4.68
CA SER A 143 10.41 -10.52 5.07
C SER A 143 10.28 -10.40 6.57
N GLY A 144 10.97 -9.45 7.15
CA GLY A 144 10.94 -9.26 8.59
C GLY A 144 11.98 -8.28 9.10
N GLN A 145 11.96 -8.10 10.40
CA GLN A 145 12.84 -7.23 11.14
C GLN A 145 13.39 -7.95 12.37
N ILE A 146 14.68 -7.81 12.59
CA ILE A 146 15.35 -8.28 13.79
C ILE A 146 15.91 -7.06 14.51
N ILE A 147 15.60 -6.93 15.80
CA ILE A 147 16.06 -5.85 16.66
C ILE A 147 16.90 -6.47 17.76
N LEU A 148 18.19 -6.18 17.77
CA LEU A 148 19.13 -6.56 18.81
C LEU A 148 19.54 -5.28 19.53
N GLY A 149 19.44 -5.26 20.83
CA GLY A 149 19.62 -4.06 21.63
C GLY A 149 20.42 -4.29 22.91
N SER A 150 20.62 -3.23 23.67
CA SER A 150 21.28 -3.32 24.98
C SER A 150 20.46 -2.63 26.03
N ASN A 151 20.45 -3.23 27.23
CA ASN A 151 19.89 -2.66 28.45
C ASN A 151 20.95 -1.94 29.30
N GLN A 152 22.16 -1.78 28.79
CA GLN A 152 23.26 -1.10 29.50
C GLN A 152 23.22 0.43 29.29
N LEU A 153 22.06 1.00 29.00
CA LEU A 153 21.86 2.43 28.87
C LEU A 153 21.49 3.05 30.23
N GLU A 154 22.28 4.01 30.67
CA GLU A 154 21.92 4.87 31.79
C GLU A 154 20.87 5.90 31.38
N SER A 155 21.12 6.57 30.27
CA SER A 155 20.18 7.48 29.63
C SER A 155 20.42 7.63 28.14
N LYS A 156 19.43 8.16 27.46
CA LYS A 156 19.45 8.52 26.04
C LYS A 156 18.96 9.94 25.88
N VAL A 157 19.66 10.70 25.04
CA VAL A 157 19.38 12.08 24.75
C VAL A 157 19.09 12.23 23.28
N TYR A 158 18.03 12.91 22.92
CA TYR A 158 17.89 13.43 21.58
C TYR A 158 17.97 14.96 21.57
N ASP A 159 18.57 15.51 20.51
CA ASP A 159 18.76 16.94 20.34
C ASP A 159 18.49 17.36 18.89
N TYR A 160 17.38 18.07 18.68
CA TYR A 160 17.00 18.65 17.40
C TYR A 160 17.60 20.05 17.17
N ARG A 161 18.35 20.58 18.14
CA ARG A 161 18.95 21.90 18.07
C ARG A 161 20.34 21.90 17.46
N ALA A 162 20.94 20.72 17.32
CA ALA A 162 22.38 20.56 17.06
C ALA A 162 22.78 20.67 15.58
N GLY A 163 21.86 20.83 14.65
CA GLY A 163 22.15 20.90 13.21
C GLY A 163 20.97 20.45 12.36
N GLU A 164 21.21 20.15 11.09
CA GLU A 164 20.19 19.63 10.16
C GLU A 164 19.80 18.19 10.52
N ILE A 165 20.75 17.41 11.03
CA ILE A 165 20.52 16.04 11.46
C ILE A 165 20.30 16.03 12.98
N PRO A 166 19.13 15.58 13.47
CA PRO A 166 18.91 15.39 14.89
C PRO A 166 19.94 14.43 15.49
N GLN A 167 20.50 14.77 16.63
CA GLN A 167 21.51 13.98 17.29
C GLN A 167 20.92 13.08 18.36
N VAL A 168 21.48 11.89 18.51
CA VAL A 168 21.17 10.96 19.58
C VAL A 168 22.44 10.67 20.38
N TYR A 169 22.44 11.02 21.65
CA TYR A 169 23.53 10.69 22.56
C TYR A 169 23.08 9.57 23.49
N VAL A 170 23.96 8.64 23.75
CA VAL A 170 23.68 7.50 24.63
C VAL A 170 24.74 7.42 25.73
N ASN A 171 24.30 7.38 26.95
CA ASN A 171 25.14 7.19 28.11
C ASN A 171 25.06 5.73 28.55
N TRP A 172 26.20 5.06 28.72
CA TRP A 172 26.28 3.64 29.01
C TRP A 172 26.62 3.39 30.49
N ASN A 173 25.99 2.37 31.07
CA ASN A 173 26.24 1.95 32.46
C ASN A 173 27.53 1.12 32.63
N ASN A 174 28.21 0.76 31.55
CA ASN A 174 29.35 -0.15 31.58
C ASN A 174 30.69 0.55 31.84
N GLY A 175 30.69 1.83 32.14
CA GLY A 175 31.89 2.61 32.38
C GLY A 175 32.71 2.95 31.13
N THR A 176 32.17 2.62 29.94
CA THR A 176 32.70 3.00 28.62
C THR A 176 31.70 3.94 27.95
N ASN A 177 32.11 4.59 26.86
CA ASN A 177 31.20 5.38 26.04
C ASN A 177 30.72 4.56 24.81
N GLU A 178 30.84 3.26 24.86
CA GLU A 178 30.50 2.37 23.76
C GLU A 178 29.78 1.12 24.29
N ILE A 179 28.82 0.61 23.52
CA ILE A 179 28.28 -0.72 23.72
C ILE A 179 29.30 -1.76 23.24
N LEU A 180 29.50 -2.79 24.00
CA LEU A 180 30.30 -3.95 23.59
C LEU A 180 29.37 -4.99 22.93
N PRO A 181 29.84 -5.74 21.92
CA PRO A 181 29.05 -6.82 21.32
C PRO A 181 28.47 -7.81 22.33
N SER A 182 29.21 -8.14 23.40
CA SER A 182 28.78 -9.02 24.49
C SER A 182 27.62 -8.45 25.35
N GLU A 183 27.29 -7.18 25.17
CA GLU A 183 26.17 -6.50 25.85
C GLU A 183 24.93 -6.40 24.97
N ILE A 184 24.99 -6.90 23.73
CA ILE A 184 23.88 -6.88 22.77
C ILE A 184 23.05 -8.15 22.99
N ASP A 185 21.75 -7.95 23.16
CA ASP A 185 20.78 -8.98 23.44
C ASP A 185 19.61 -8.91 22.45
N SER A 186 18.80 -9.94 22.37
CA SER A 186 17.59 -9.92 21.56
C SER A 186 16.55 -9.01 22.22
N ASN A 187 16.05 -8.04 21.46
CA ASN A 187 14.97 -7.19 21.92
C ASN A 187 13.63 -7.66 21.34
N PHE A 188 13.48 -7.61 20.04
CA PHE A 188 12.26 -8.01 19.36
C PHE A 188 12.56 -8.38 17.91
N SER A 189 11.87 -9.39 17.41
CA SER A 189 11.94 -9.75 16.00
C SER A 189 10.53 -10.03 15.50
N GLN A 190 10.23 -9.57 14.28
CA GLN A 190 8.94 -9.74 13.65
C GLN A 190 9.11 -10.18 12.21
N PHE A 191 8.30 -11.14 11.79
CA PHE A 191 8.25 -11.63 10.43
C PHE A 191 6.84 -11.49 9.91
N ILE A 192 6.71 -11.09 8.64
CA ILE A 192 5.43 -10.84 7.99
C ILE A 192 5.37 -11.66 6.71
N TYR A 193 4.25 -12.32 6.51
CA TYR A 193 3.90 -12.99 5.28
C TYR A 193 2.52 -12.53 4.84
N SER A 194 2.46 -11.80 3.73
CA SER A 194 1.23 -11.17 3.24
C SER A 194 1.15 -11.25 1.71
N PRO A 195 0.96 -12.45 1.14
CA PRO A 195 0.67 -12.58 -0.27
C PRO A 195 -0.70 -12.02 -0.58
N GLY A 196 -0.85 -11.54 -1.81
CA GLY A 196 -2.12 -11.00 -2.30
C GLY A 196 -2.27 -11.21 -3.79
N ARG A 197 -3.51 -11.23 -4.25
CA ARG A 197 -3.83 -11.38 -5.66
C ARG A 197 -5.01 -10.48 -6.04
N SER A 198 -4.85 -9.79 -7.16
CA SER A 198 -5.91 -9.04 -7.81
C SER A 198 -6.16 -9.61 -9.19
N ASP A 199 -7.41 -9.91 -9.49
CA ASP A 199 -7.88 -10.41 -10.78
C ASP A 199 -8.81 -9.38 -11.41
N ILE A 200 -8.76 -9.24 -12.74
CA ILE A 200 -9.70 -8.43 -13.51
C ILE A 200 -10.11 -9.23 -14.74
N GLU A 201 -11.42 -9.44 -14.90
CA GLU A 201 -12.02 -9.99 -16.10
C GLU A 201 -13.01 -8.97 -16.68
N GLN A 202 -12.93 -8.74 -17.98
CA GLN A 202 -13.81 -7.81 -18.68
C GLN A 202 -14.27 -8.37 -20.00
N LEU A 203 -15.56 -8.26 -20.26
CA LEU A 203 -16.18 -8.49 -21.58
C LEU A 203 -16.87 -7.20 -22.00
N GLN A 204 -16.58 -6.72 -23.21
CA GLN A 204 -17.22 -5.57 -23.82
C GLN A 204 -17.71 -5.91 -25.22
N LEU A 205 -18.93 -5.49 -25.51
CA LEU A 205 -19.59 -5.64 -26.81
C LEU A 205 -20.08 -4.28 -27.25
N ASP A 206 -19.59 -3.78 -28.36
CA ASP A 206 -19.97 -2.50 -28.94
C ASP A 206 -20.57 -2.70 -30.32
N GLY A 207 -21.54 -1.88 -30.65
CA GLY A 207 -22.14 -1.78 -31.97
C GLY A 207 -22.29 -0.32 -32.40
N THR A 208 -21.98 -0.04 -33.66
CA THR A 208 -22.24 1.25 -34.29
C THR A 208 -23.17 1.02 -35.48
N TRP A 209 -24.26 1.81 -35.52
CA TRP A 209 -25.12 1.89 -36.67
C TRP A 209 -25.01 3.27 -37.32
N TYR A 210 -24.66 3.30 -38.60
CA TYR A 210 -24.60 4.51 -39.42
C TYR A 210 -25.91 4.71 -40.17
N ASN A 211 -26.46 5.92 -40.14
CA ASN A 211 -27.72 6.23 -40.78
C ASN A 211 -27.55 6.48 -42.28
N SER A 212 -27.83 5.45 -43.06
CA SER A 212 -27.97 5.60 -44.51
C SER A 212 -29.44 5.54 -44.96
N ALA A 213 -30.33 5.12 -44.06
CA ALA A 213 -31.73 4.78 -44.40
C ALA A 213 -32.71 5.97 -44.26
N PHE A 214 -32.39 6.95 -43.44
CA PHE A 214 -33.31 8.02 -43.11
C PHE A 214 -32.73 9.40 -43.50
N ASP A 215 -33.53 10.21 -44.13
CA ASP A 215 -33.17 11.60 -44.48
C ASP A 215 -33.41 12.54 -43.26
N ILE A 216 -32.60 12.31 -42.21
CA ILE A 216 -32.59 13.08 -40.97
C ILE A 216 -31.13 13.37 -40.56
N PRO A 217 -30.91 14.42 -39.74
CA PRO A 217 -29.55 14.83 -39.32
C PRO A 217 -28.77 13.80 -38.45
N LEU A 218 -29.36 12.68 -38.08
CA LEU A 218 -28.69 11.61 -37.32
C LEU A 218 -27.60 10.97 -38.18
N VAL A 219 -26.36 11.00 -37.70
CA VAL A 219 -25.19 10.40 -38.37
C VAL A 219 -25.07 8.93 -37.98
N LYS A 220 -25.02 8.66 -36.66
CA LYS A 220 -24.84 7.30 -36.13
C LYS A 220 -25.43 7.13 -34.73
N ILE A 221 -25.59 5.87 -34.36
CA ILE A 221 -25.89 5.43 -33.00
C ILE A 221 -24.81 4.42 -32.58
N ASP A 222 -24.12 4.72 -31.49
CA ASP A 222 -23.24 3.79 -30.79
C ASP A 222 -23.97 3.21 -29.58
N PHE A 223 -23.84 1.90 -29.35
CA PHE A 223 -24.45 1.19 -28.22
C PHE A 223 -23.57 0.06 -27.79
N GLY A 224 -23.68 -0.34 -26.53
CA GLY A 224 -22.88 -1.46 -26.05
C GLY A 224 -23.29 -1.96 -24.68
N TYR A 225 -22.67 -3.08 -24.35
CA TYR A 225 -22.73 -3.74 -23.05
C TYR A 225 -21.31 -4.05 -22.60
N ALA A 226 -21.05 -3.86 -21.31
CA ALA A 226 -19.81 -4.34 -20.70
C ALA A 226 -20.11 -4.96 -19.33
N ARG A 227 -19.39 -6.05 -19.04
CA ARG A 227 -19.31 -6.64 -17.70
C ARG A 227 -17.86 -6.64 -17.27
N THR A 228 -17.61 -6.13 -16.08
CA THR A 228 -16.28 -6.11 -15.45
C THR A 228 -16.38 -6.77 -14.09
N GLU A 229 -15.52 -7.72 -13.83
CA GLU A 229 -15.35 -8.36 -12.54
C GLU A 229 -13.92 -8.07 -12.06
N GLN A 230 -13.81 -7.46 -10.89
CA GLN A 230 -12.52 -7.21 -10.21
C GLN A 230 -12.54 -7.90 -8.86
N ALA A 231 -11.55 -8.74 -8.59
CA ALA A 231 -11.39 -9.41 -7.30
C ALA A 231 -10.07 -9.00 -6.64
N LEU A 232 -10.09 -8.93 -5.31
CA LEU A 232 -8.90 -8.76 -4.48
C LEU A 232 -8.94 -9.78 -3.35
N THR A 233 -7.94 -10.66 -3.32
CA THR A 233 -7.73 -11.63 -2.23
C THR A 233 -6.48 -11.24 -1.48
N GLY A 234 -6.59 -11.14 -0.17
CA GLY A 234 -5.50 -10.86 0.75
C GLY A 234 -5.33 -11.97 1.78
N PHE A 235 -4.09 -12.22 2.13
CA PHE A 235 -3.72 -13.07 3.24
C PHE A 235 -2.68 -12.34 4.08
N GLU A 236 -2.80 -12.34 5.39
CA GLU A 236 -1.81 -11.79 6.27
C GLU A 236 -1.56 -12.73 7.45
N ALA A 237 -0.29 -13.04 7.67
CA ALA A 237 0.18 -13.72 8.86
C ALA A 237 1.46 -13.05 9.35
N TRP A 238 1.64 -13.02 10.66
CA TRP A 238 2.87 -12.54 11.26
C TRP A 238 3.30 -13.42 12.41
N SER A 239 4.58 -13.47 12.67
CA SER A 239 5.15 -14.15 13.84
C SER A 239 6.25 -13.29 14.46
N GLY A 240 6.64 -13.59 15.67
CA GLY A 240 7.67 -12.85 16.37
C GLY A 240 8.55 -13.74 17.20
N LEU A 241 9.84 -13.38 17.26
CA LEU A 241 10.77 -13.86 18.25
C LEU A 241 10.90 -12.77 19.30
N ARG A 242 10.59 -13.09 20.53
CA ARG A 242 10.77 -12.18 21.66
C ARG A 242 12.02 -12.53 22.42
N GLY A 243 12.63 -11.55 22.99
CA GLY A 243 13.78 -11.66 23.86
C GLY A 243 14.15 -10.27 24.36
N GLY A 244 15.19 -10.18 25.16
CA GLY A 244 15.71 -8.92 25.63
C GLY A 244 15.56 -8.66 27.12
N PRO A 245 15.86 -7.44 27.56
CA PRO A 245 15.88 -7.08 28.98
C PRO A 245 14.54 -7.35 29.66
N GLY A 246 14.57 -8.09 30.75
CA GLY A 246 13.38 -8.46 31.50
C GLY A 246 12.69 -9.76 31.06
N PHE A 247 13.13 -10.36 29.98
CA PHE A 247 12.76 -11.73 29.61
C PHE A 247 13.84 -12.68 30.09
N SER A 248 13.43 -13.79 30.71
CA SER A 248 14.34 -14.84 31.12
C SER A 248 14.07 -16.08 30.27
N PRO A 249 15.09 -16.71 29.70
CA PRO A 249 16.51 -16.37 29.83
C PRO A 249 16.92 -15.18 28.91
N SER A 250 18.02 -14.52 29.30
CA SER A 250 18.70 -13.54 28.39
C SER A 250 19.28 -14.26 27.19
N PHE A 251 19.26 -13.60 26.04
CA PHE A 251 19.80 -14.16 24.81
C PHE A 251 21.25 -13.75 24.53
N THR A 252 21.92 -13.04 25.42
CA THR A 252 23.31 -12.61 25.26
C THR A 252 24.30 -13.72 24.96
N GLU A 253 24.05 -14.93 25.51
CA GLU A 253 24.94 -16.08 25.28
C GLU A 253 24.84 -16.67 23.88
N ILE A 254 23.78 -16.35 23.12
CA ILE A 254 23.60 -16.91 21.77
C ILE A 254 24.26 -16.08 20.70
N PHE A 255 24.56 -14.82 20.96
CA PHE A 255 25.16 -13.90 20.01
C PHE A 255 26.64 -13.67 20.37
N PRO A 256 27.58 -14.40 19.75
CA PRO A 256 29.01 -14.20 20.01
C PRO A 256 29.48 -12.85 19.45
N ASP A 257 30.48 -12.25 20.07
CA ASP A 257 31.07 -10.99 19.67
C ASP A 257 31.46 -10.95 18.18
N SER A 258 31.91 -12.09 17.66
CA SER A 258 32.32 -12.23 16.25
C SER A 258 31.18 -12.11 15.24
N MET A 259 29.93 -12.18 15.68
CA MET A 259 28.76 -11.99 14.82
C MET A 259 28.57 -10.53 14.44
N PHE A 260 29.05 -9.60 15.27
CA PHE A 260 28.82 -8.17 15.08
C PHE A 260 29.97 -7.51 14.35
N ILE A 261 29.66 -6.78 13.30
CA ILE A 261 30.61 -5.98 12.52
C ILE A 261 30.41 -4.53 12.89
N ARG A 262 31.43 -3.90 13.47
CA ARG A 262 31.42 -2.47 13.80
C ARG A 262 31.69 -1.64 12.56
N ASN A 263 30.79 -0.74 12.25
CA ASN A 263 30.90 0.23 11.17
C ASN A 263 30.99 1.64 11.76
N ASP A 264 31.69 2.55 11.09
CA ASP A 264 31.68 3.96 11.44
C ASP A 264 30.61 4.73 10.66
N THR A 265 30.22 5.90 11.15
CA THR A 265 29.22 6.77 10.53
C THR A 265 29.80 7.82 9.60
N SER A 266 31.10 7.80 9.32
CA SER A 266 31.81 8.88 8.62
C SER A 266 31.25 9.23 7.23
N GLY A 267 30.70 8.24 6.52
CA GLY A 267 30.06 8.43 5.22
C GLY A 267 28.53 8.50 5.29
N PHE A 268 27.94 8.49 6.49
CA PHE A 268 26.49 8.40 6.65
C PHE A 268 25.89 9.79 6.84
N LEU A 269 25.03 10.23 5.92
CA LEU A 269 24.43 11.58 5.93
C LEU A 269 25.46 12.72 5.95
N ASP A 270 26.67 12.50 5.42
CA ASP A 270 27.81 13.43 5.47
C ASP A 270 27.60 14.73 4.67
N ALA A 271 26.59 14.77 3.81
CA ALA A 271 26.15 15.96 3.09
C ALA A 271 25.36 16.97 3.96
N PHE A 272 24.97 16.58 5.17
CA PHE A 272 24.14 17.39 6.07
C PHE A 272 24.93 17.81 7.31
N ASP A 273 24.63 18.98 7.84
CA ASP A 273 25.22 19.44 9.10
C ASP A 273 24.81 18.54 10.29
N GLY A 274 25.79 18.04 11.01
CA GLY A 274 25.61 17.04 12.07
C GLY A 274 25.63 15.59 11.59
N GLY A 275 25.74 15.33 10.28
CA GLY A 275 25.93 14.01 9.70
C GLY A 275 27.39 13.54 9.68
N GLY A 276 27.66 12.38 9.14
CA GLY A 276 28.99 11.80 9.00
C GLY A 276 29.71 11.62 10.33
N ALA A 277 30.92 12.12 10.39
CA ALA A 277 31.75 12.07 11.60
C ALA A 277 31.21 12.90 12.77
N GLY A 278 30.21 13.76 12.53
CA GLY A 278 29.51 14.54 13.56
C GLY A 278 28.42 13.78 14.29
N MET A 279 28.04 12.59 13.79
CA MET A 279 26.99 11.77 14.40
C MET A 279 27.42 11.16 15.74
N ASN A 280 26.46 10.97 16.63
CA ASN A 280 26.66 10.29 17.89
C ASN A 280 25.58 9.21 18.12
N PRO A 281 25.95 7.93 18.36
CA PRO A 281 27.32 7.43 18.39
C PRO A 281 27.96 7.46 17.00
N GLY A 282 29.28 7.62 16.93
CA GLY A 282 30.04 7.62 15.68
C GLY A 282 30.17 6.21 15.05
N TYR A 283 29.37 5.27 15.44
CA TYR A 283 29.39 3.88 14.98
C TYR A 283 28.02 3.21 15.09
N TYR A 284 27.87 2.11 14.37
CA TYR A 284 26.76 1.17 14.48
C TYR A 284 27.24 -0.26 14.23
N TYR A 285 26.48 -1.23 14.69
CA TYR A 285 26.74 -2.65 14.43
C TYR A 285 25.81 -3.19 13.36
N THR A 286 26.39 -3.99 12.48
CA THR A 286 25.65 -4.85 11.56
C THR A 286 25.90 -6.31 11.86
N TYR A 287 24.97 -7.16 11.47
CA TYR A 287 25.04 -8.61 11.63
C TYR A 287 24.27 -9.29 10.50
N ASP A 288 24.56 -10.55 10.27
CA ASP A 288 23.85 -11.34 9.27
C ASP A 288 22.44 -11.69 9.75
N PHE A 289 21.45 -11.41 8.92
CA PHE A 289 20.04 -11.59 9.24
C PHE A 289 19.68 -13.06 9.43
N ASP A 290 20.16 -13.94 8.54
CA ASP A 290 19.86 -15.37 8.59
C ASP A 290 20.60 -16.05 9.77
N GLU A 291 21.82 -15.62 10.08
CA GLU A 291 22.57 -16.11 11.24
C GLU A 291 21.86 -15.73 12.54
N ALA A 292 21.37 -14.52 12.67
CA ALA A 292 20.65 -14.07 13.86
C ALA A 292 19.39 -14.90 14.10
N ILE A 293 18.58 -15.16 13.05
CA ILE A 293 17.41 -16.06 13.14
C ILE A 293 17.82 -17.46 13.53
N ALA A 294 18.81 -18.04 12.85
CA ALA A 294 19.22 -19.42 13.09
C ALA A 294 19.70 -19.62 14.54
N ARG A 295 20.43 -18.67 15.11
CA ARG A 295 20.90 -18.70 16.50
C ARG A 295 19.74 -18.60 17.49
N GLN A 296 18.82 -17.67 17.29
CA GLN A 296 17.63 -17.55 18.13
C GLN A 296 16.79 -18.81 18.10
N LEU A 297 16.52 -19.35 16.92
CA LEU A 297 15.75 -20.60 16.79
C LEU A 297 16.44 -21.80 17.43
N ALA A 298 17.75 -21.95 17.21
CA ALA A 298 18.50 -23.05 17.83
C ALA A 298 18.45 -23.00 19.36
N PHE A 299 18.48 -21.83 19.94
CA PHE A 299 18.32 -21.61 21.37
C PHE A 299 16.91 -21.98 21.85
N ILE A 300 15.89 -21.53 21.15
CA ILE A 300 14.48 -21.71 21.48
C ILE A 300 14.07 -23.20 21.38
N THR A 301 14.51 -23.90 20.34
CA THR A 301 14.19 -25.32 20.12
C THR A 301 14.98 -26.26 21.02
N GLY A 302 15.96 -25.76 21.76
CA GLY A 302 16.75 -26.50 22.73
C GLY A 302 16.09 -26.75 24.09
N ASP A 303 14.78 -26.67 24.20
CA ASP A 303 13.98 -26.93 25.42
C ASP A 303 14.19 -25.94 26.58
N VAL A 304 14.73 -24.77 26.31
CA VAL A 304 15.00 -23.76 27.34
C VAL A 304 13.78 -22.88 27.61
N VAL A 305 12.76 -22.93 26.76
CA VAL A 305 11.57 -22.13 26.90
C VAL A 305 10.37 -23.00 27.27
N GLY A 306 10.30 -23.35 28.52
CA GLY A 306 9.16 -24.09 29.09
C GLY A 306 7.95 -23.23 29.39
N GLU A 307 7.67 -22.17 28.66
CA GLU A 307 6.48 -21.34 28.92
C GLU A 307 5.88 -20.70 27.67
N SER A 308 4.60 -20.60 27.71
CA SER A 308 3.52 -20.10 26.87
C SER A 308 3.77 -18.94 25.87
N ASN A 309 4.99 -18.54 25.65
CA ASN A 309 5.40 -17.59 24.64
C ASN A 309 6.26 -18.34 23.62
N ALA A 310 5.66 -19.27 22.94
CA ALA A 310 6.32 -19.98 21.87
C ALA A 310 6.87 -18.96 20.88
N TYR A 311 8.16 -19.04 20.64
CA TYR A 311 8.83 -18.23 19.65
C TYR A 311 8.88 -19.06 18.38
N SER A 312 8.33 -18.56 17.32
CA SER A 312 8.28 -19.27 16.05
C SER A 312 8.37 -18.27 14.92
N ILE A 313 8.98 -18.66 13.82
CA ILE A 313 8.84 -18.00 12.54
C ILE A 313 7.74 -18.65 11.69
N ASP A 314 6.90 -19.49 12.28
CA ASP A 314 5.72 -20.05 11.63
C ASP A 314 4.71 -18.92 11.38
N PRO A 315 4.23 -18.72 10.14
CA PRO A 315 3.25 -17.72 9.80
C PRO A 315 1.97 -17.80 10.61
N TYR A 316 1.62 -18.99 11.03
CA TYR A 316 0.40 -19.26 11.78
C TYR A 316 0.55 -19.08 13.30
N PHE A 317 1.73 -18.71 13.76
CA PHE A 317 2.01 -18.62 15.19
C PHE A 317 1.33 -17.45 15.90
N SER A 318 1.19 -16.32 15.25
CA SER A 318 0.57 -15.12 15.85
C SER A 318 -0.94 -15.23 16.07
N GLY A 319 -1.48 -16.38 15.83
CA GLY A 319 -2.88 -16.69 15.75
C GLY A 319 -3.30 -16.91 14.30
N ALA A 320 -4.57 -17.15 14.10
CA ALA A 320 -5.06 -17.45 12.79
C ALA A 320 -4.70 -16.32 11.80
N PRO A 321 -4.23 -16.68 10.63
CA PRO A 321 -4.00 -15.71 9.56
C PRO A 321 -5.33 -15.03 9.21
N SER A 322 -5.28 -13.77 8.82
CA SER A 322 -6.45 -13.14 8.24
C SER A 322 -6.52 -13.44 6.76
N VAL A 323 -7.63 -13.99 6.32
CA VAL A 323 -7.96 -14.17 4.90
C VAL A 323 -9.12 -13.24 4.58
N SER A 324 -9.01 -12.55 3.48
CA SER A 324 -10.06 -11.63 3.05
C SER A 324 -10.20 -11.65 1.55
N ASN A 325 -11.43 -11.55 1.10
CA ASN A 325 -11.79 -11.50 -0.30
C ASN A 325 -12.83 -10.41 -0.54
N VAL A 326 -12.70 -9.68 -1.62
CA VAL A 326 -13.70 -8.73 -2.09
C VAL A 326 -13.75 -8.77 -3.60
N GLU A 327 -14.94 -8.70 -4.15
CA GLU A 327 -15.19 -8.60 -5.57
C GLU A 327 -16.03 -7.36 -5.85
N GLU A 328 -15.80 -6.74 -7.00
CA GLU A 328 -16.67 -5.72 -7.57
C GLU A 328 -17.10 -6.18 -8.94
N ILE A 329 -18.40 -6.41 -9.11
CA ILE A 329 -19.01 -6.92 -10.34
C ILE A 329 -19.89 -5.82 -10.89
N THR A 330 -19.55 -5.32 -12.09
CA THR A 330 -20.27 -4.24 -12.74
C THR A 330 -20.82 -4.68 -14.10
N ASP A 331 -22.10 -4.59 -14.26
CA ASP A 331 -22.79 -4.68 -15.56
C ASP A 331 -23.17 -3.28 -16.04
N SER A 332 -22.94 -2.99 -17.31
CA SER A 332 -23.25 -1.69 -17.88
C SER A 332 -23.80 -1.77 -19.28
N ILE A 333 -24.72 -0.87 -19.60
CA ILE A 333 -25.25 -0.66 -20.94
C ILE A 333 -25.16 0.82 -21.28
N TYR A 334 -24.91 1.13 -22.54
CA TYR A 334 -24.93 2.50 -23.01
C TYR A 334 -25.55 2.64 -24.40
N VAL A 335 -26.03 3.85 -24.66
CA VAL A 335 -26.41 4.30 -26.00
C VAL A 335 -26.00 5.76 -26.16
N GLN A 336 -25.45 6.07 -27.33
CA GLN A 336 -25.01 7.42 -27.71
C GLN A 336 -25.41 7.67 -29.17
N SER A 337 -25.77 8.91 -29.50
CA SER A 337 -26.13 9.32 -30.84
C SER A 337 -25.34 10.56 -31.26
N GLU A 338 -24.98 10.61 -32.53
CA GLU A 338 -24.30 11.74 -33.17
C GLU A 338 -25.21 12.35 -34.24
N TRP A 339 -25.32 13.69 -34.22
CA TRP A 339 -26.18 14.47 -35.07
C TRP A 339 -25.39 15.59 -35.68
N ASP A 340 -25.49 15.74 -37.03
CA ASP A 340 -24.87 16.82 -37.80
C ASP A 340 -25.94 17.54 -38.62
N PHE A 341 -26.01 18.86 -38.47
CA PHE A 341 -26.98 19.68 -39.22
C PHE A 341 -26.55 21.13 -39.31
N GLU A 342 -27.17 21.85 -40.26
CA GLU A 342 -26.97 23.30 -40.44
C GLU A 342 -28.14 24.09 -39.83
N VAL A 343 -27.83 25.17 -39.11
CA VAL A 343 -28.78 26.11 -38.57
C VAL A 343 -28.43 27.51 -39.11
N GLY A 344 -29.07 27.93 -40.18
CA GLY A 344 -28.65 29.13 -40.88
C GLY A 344 -27.30 28.94 -41.56
N ASP A 345 -26.32 29.75 -41.19
CA ASP A 345 -24.93 29.67 -41.69
C ASP A 345 -23.99 28.87 -40.77
N TYR A 346 -24.51 28.24 -39.69
CA TYR A 346 -23.73 27.54 -38.71
C TYR A 346 -23.84 26.00 -38.91
N TYR A 347 -22.69 25.33 -38.90
CA TYR A 347 -22.65 23.89 -38.82
C TYR A 347 -22.66 23.46 -37.33
N VAL A 348 -23.57 22.56 -36.97
CA VAL A 348 -23.79 22.11 -35.60
C VAL A 348 -23.64 20.61 -35.53
N GLN A 349 -22.80 20.16 -34.62
CA GLN A 349 -22.64 18.75 -34.27
C GLN A 349 -23.10 18.56 -32.83
N ILE A 350 -23.94 17.54 -32.57
CA ILE A 350 -24.40 17.17 -31.24
C ILE A 350 -24.07 15.69 -30.99
N ASN A 351 -23.48 15.41 -29.81
CA ASN A 351 -23.38 14.07 -29.25
C ASN A 351 -24.22 14.01 -27.97
N ALA A 352 -25.11 13.04 -27.88
CA ALA A 352 -25.93 12.81 -26.70
C ALA A 352 -25.96 11.32 -26.35
N GLY A 353 -25.69 11.01 -25.10
CA GLY A 353 -25.62 9.63 -24.66
C GLY A 353 -26.00 9.43 -23.20
N VAL A 354 -26.21 8.20 -22.86
CA VAL A 354 -26.46 7.76 -21.48
C VAL A 354 -25.87 6.37 -21.27
N ARG A 355 -25.24 6.18 -20.12
CA ARG A 355 -24.76 4.89 -19.63
C ARG A 355 -25.44 4.60 -18.29
N TYR A 356 -25.92 3.39 -18.13
CA TYR A 356 -26.42 2.84 -16.88
C TYR A 356 -25.50 1.74 -16.41
N GLU A 357 -25.15 1.78 -15.14
CA GLU A 357 -24.30 0.77 -14.48
C GLU A 357 -25.00 0.24 -13.24
N GLU A 358 -24.92 -1.08 -13.05
CA GLU A 358 -25.31 -1.79 -11.84
C GLU A 358 -24.08 -2.50 -11.29
N THR A 359 -23.79 -2.30 -10.00
CA THR A 359 -22.60 -2.86 -9.36
C THR A 359 -22.97 -3.60 -8.09
N GLU A 360 -22.45 -4.82 -7.97
CA GLU A 360 -22.53 -5.66 -6.78
C GLU A 360 -21.13 -5.81 -6.16
N VAL A 361 -21.05 -5.79 -4.82
CA VAL A 361 -19.79 -5.88 -4.06
C VAL A 361 -19.92 -6.96 -2.99
N PRO A 362 -19.77 -8.25 -3.35
CA PRO A 362 -19.63 -9.31 -2.36
C PRO A 362 -18.24 -9.28 -1.72
N SER A 363 -18.17 -9.52 -0.41
CA SER A 363 -16.93 -9.64 0.34
C SER A 363 -17.05 -10.67 1.44
N SER A 364 -15.96 -11.39 1.71
CA SER A 364 -15.86 -12.30 2.85
C SER A 364 -14.55 -12.08 3.58
N ALA A 365 -14.57 -12.23 4.90
CA ALA A 365 -13.38 -12.12 5.73
C ALA A 365 -13.42 -13.12 6.88
N GLU A 366 -12.28 -13.76 7.15
CA GLU A 366 -12.05 -14.51 8.38
C GLU A 366 -11.62 -13.54 9.48
N VAL A 367 -12.42 -13.41 10.50
CA VAL A 367 -12.20 -12.44 11.58
C VAL A 367 -12.18 -13.13 12.95
N ARG A 368 -11.37 -12.60 13.85
CA ARG A 368 -11.46 -12.94 15.27
C ARG A 368 -12.46 -12.04 15.95
N VAL A 369 -13.43 -12.66 16.61
CA VAL A 369 -14.45 -11.92 17.33
C VAL A 369 -13.91 -11.49 18.70
N PRO A 370 -13.93 -10.17 19.02
CA PRO A 370 -13.50 -9.70 20.33
C PRO A 370 -14.52 -10.10 21.40
N VAL A 371 -14.05 -10.71 22.48
CA VAL A 371 -14.88 -11.15 23.61
C VAL A 371 -14.89 -10.12 24.73
N GLN A 372 -13.71 -9.61 25.09
CA GLN A 372 -13.58 -8.65 26.18
C GLN A 372 -12.28 -7.86 26.09
N VAL A 373 -12.23 -6.79 26.88
CA VAL A 373 -11.04 -5.95 27.06
C VAL A 373 -10.52 -6.15 28.49
N ASN A 374 -9.28 -6.57 28.62
CA ASN A 374 -8.62 -6.80 29.89
C ASN A 374 -7.59 -5.70 30.17
N TRP A 375 -7.69 -5.03 31.32
CA TRP A 375 -6.66 -4.13 31.77
C TRP A 375 -5.45 -4.91 32.28
N VAL A 376 -4.27 -4.65 31.70
CA VAL A 376 -3.00 -5.28 32.09
C VAL A 376 -2.11 -4.32 32.88
N ALA A 377 -2.34 -3.04 32.77
CA ALA A 377 -1.67 -1.98 33.53
C ALA A 377 -2.58 -0.74 33.67
N ALA A 378 -2.16 0.25 34.46
CA ALA A 378 -2.94 1.47 34.69
C ALA A 378 -3.32 2.25 33.41
N SER A 379 -2.53 2.11 32.36
CA SER A 379 -2.72 2.78 31.05
C SER A 379 -2.77 1.82 29.88
N GLU A 380 -2.77 0.50 30.12
CA GLU A 380 -2.68 -0.51 29.07
C GLU A 380 -3.77 -1.56 29.22
N TRP A 381 -4.30 -2.00 28.10
CA TRP A 381 -5.29 -3.05 28.04
C TRP A 381 -5.07 -3.91 26.79
N ILE A 382 -5.51 -5.14 26.82
CA ILE A 382 -5.50 -6.05 25.69
C ILE A 382 -6.92 -6.47 25.35
N THR A 383 -7.18 -6.67 24.06
CA THR A 383 -8.42 -7.29 23.61
C THR A 383 -8.22 -8.81 23.64
N GLN A 384 -9.14 -9.50 24.28
CA GLN A 384 -9.24 -10.96 24.21
C GLN A 384 -10.21 -11.30 23.08
N PHE A 385 -9.82 -12.25 22.25
CA PHE A 385 -10.61 -12.73 21.11
C PHE A 385 -11.06 -14.16 21.37
N GLU A 386 -12.07 -14.60 20.61
CA GLU A 386 -12.38 -16.01 20.49
C GLU A 386 -11.20 -16.79 19.88
N ASP A 387 -11.08 -18.06 20.26
CA ASP A 387 -9.98 -18.92 19.75
C ASP A 387 -10.21 -19.33 18.30
N GLU A 388 -11.48 -19.40 17.87
CA GLU A 388 -11.86 -19.78 16.52
C GLU A 388 -12.12 -18.55 15.64
N LEU A 389 -11.68 -18.64 14.37
CA LEU A 389 -12.02 -17.66 13.36
C LEU A 389 -13.46 -17.84 12.92
N GLN A 390 -14.13 -16.74 12.66
CA GLN A 390 -15.47 -16.72 12.08
C GLN A 390 -15.40 -16.10 10.68
N VAL A 391 -15.99 -16.78 9.70
CA VAL A 391 -16.21 -16.21 8.37
C VAL A 391 -17.39 -15.28 8.46
N GLN A 392 -17.20 -14.04 8.00
CA GLN A 392 -18.25 -13.04 7.88
C GLN A 392 -18.39 -12.62 6.43
N ASP A 393 -19.62 -12.66 5.93
CA ASP A 393 -19.96 -12.25 4.58
C ASP A 393 -20.61 -10.87 4.60
N PHE A 394 -20.25 -10.05 3.63
CA PHE A 394 -20.75 -8.69 3.44
C PHE A 394 -21.18 -8.53 1.99
N THR A 395 -22.18 -7.73 1.75
CA THR A 395 -22.61 -7.36 0.40
C THR A 395 -22.95 -5.90 0.32
N GLY A 396 -22.66 -5.29 -0.82
CA GLY A 396 -23.10 -3.95 -1.18
C GLY A 396 -23.60 -3.96 -2.62
N GLU A 397 -24.46 -3.02 -2.95
CA GLU A 397 -25.00 -2.83 -4.30
C GLU A 397 -25.29 -1.36 -4.55
N TYR A 398 -25.13 -0.93 -5.78
CA TYR A 398 -25.56 0.40 -6.23
C TYR A 398 -25.76 0.43 -7.74
N ASP A 399 -26.58 1.38 -8.19
CA ASP A 399 -26.77 1.68 -9.59
C ASP A 399 -26.54 3.16 -9.89
N ILE A 400 -26.11 3.46 -11.10
CA ILE A 400 -25.76 4.83 -11.51
C ILE A 400 -26.18 5.09 -12.94
N LEU A 401 -26.71 6.29 -13.19
CA LEU A 401 -26.99 6.80 -14.50
C LEU A 401 -26.05 7.97 -14.85
N LEU A 402 -25.34 7.81 -15.97
CA LEU A 402 -24.31 8.74 -16.45
C LEU A 402 -24.71 9.33 -17.81
N PRO A 403 -25.47 10.44 -17.82
CA PRO A 403 -25.79 11.16 -19.05
C PRO A 403 -24.60 12.01 -19.51
N MET A 404 -24.50 12.18 -20.84
CA MET A 404 -23.57 13.12 -21.49
C MET A 404 -24.28 13.86 -22.62
N PHE A 405 -23.84 15.10 -22.85
CA PHE A 405 -24.32 15.95 -23.93
C PHE A 405 -23.22 16.93 -24.36
N ASP A 406 -22.84 16.85 -25.62
CA ASP A 406 -21.84 17.71 -26.22
C ASP A 406 -22.39 18.41 -27.45
N VAL A 407 -22.05 19.67 -27.60
CA VAL A 407 -22.39 20.49 -28.78
C VAL A 407 -21.13 21.17 -29.29
N LYS A 408 -20.90 21.07 -30.60
CA LYS A 408 -19.90 21.82 -31.34
C LYS A 408 -20.62 22.69 -32.36
N VAL A 409 -20.24 23.96 -32.42
CA VAL A 409 -20.76 24.92 -33.41
C VAL A 409 -19.59 25.57 -34.15
N ASP A 410 -19.54 25.39 -35.44
CA ASP A 410 -18.65 26.15 -36.33
C ASP A 410 -19.29 27.52 -36.57
N VAL A 411 -18.86 28.54 -35.78
CA VAL A 411 -19.42 29.89 -35.78
C VAL A 411 -19.00 30.64 -37.04
N THR A 412 -17.76 30.40 -37.49
CA THR A 412 -17.20 30.81 -38.77
C THR A 412 -16.22 29.75 -39.24
N ASP A 413 -15.64 29.89 -40.44
CA ASP A 413 -14.59 29.00 -40.94
C ASP A 413 -13.38 28.91 -39.98
N ASP A 414 -13.16 29.94 -39.17
CA ASP A 414 -12.02 30.07 -38.27
C ASP A 414 -12.39 30.02 -36.78
N ILE A 415 -13.68 29.98 -36.40
CA ILE A 415 -14.13 30.07 -35.00
C ILE A 415 -15.05 28.89 -34.68
N VAL A 416 -14.65 28.14 -33.65
CA VAL A 416 -15.43 27.01 -33.12
C VAL A 416 -15.82 27.27 -31.66
N ALA A 417 -17.08 27.05 -31.33
CA ALA A 417 -17.56 27.02 -29.95
C ALA A 417 -17.94 25.60 -29.54
N ARG A 418 -17.59 25.19 -28.33
CA ARG A 418 -17.96 23.88 -27.77
C ARG A 418 -18.60 24.05 -26.42
N PHE A 419 -19.57 23.22 -26.16
CA PHE A 419 -20.22 23.05 -24.88
C PHE A 419 -20.30 21.56 -24.56
N SER A 420 -19.86 21.18 -23.37
CA SER A 420 -19.98 19.81 -22.86
C SER A 420 -20.61 19.82 -21.49
N TRP A 421 -21.52 18.88 -21.28
CA TRP A 421 -22.11 18.60 -19.98
C TRP A 421 -22.23 17.10 -19.78
N GLY A 422 -21.84 16.61 -18.57
CA GLY A 422 -22.00 15.21 -18.28
C GLY A 422 -21.75 14.88 -16.83
N LYS A 423 -22.13 13.65 -16.45
CA LYS A 423 -21.77 13.05 -15.17
C LYS A 423 -20.67 12.02 -15.35
N SER A 424 -19.75 11.98 -14.39
CA SER A 424 -18.71 10.96 -14.28
C SER A 424 -18.62 10.44 -12.84
N ILE A 425 -18.04 9.28 -12.67
CA ILE A 425 -17.83 8.67 -11.35
C ILE A 425 -16.36 8.29 -11.14
N THR A 426 -15.99 8.21 -9.87
CA THR A 426 -14.74 7.60 -9.42
C THR A 426 -15.08 6.60 -8.32
N ARG A 427 -14.80 5.31 -8.56
CA ARG A 427 -15.05 4.26 -7.58
C ARG A 427 -14.06 4.32 -6.43
N ALA A 428 -14.48 3.85 -5.26
CA ALA A 428 -13.60 3.63 -4.14
C ALA A 428 -12.52 2.58 -4.51
N PRO A 429 -11.28 2.71 -4.03
CA PRO A 429 -10.29 1.63 -4.15
C PRO A 429 -10.86 0.33 -3.59
N ILE A 430 -10.74 -0.77 -4.34
CA ILE A 430 -11.35 -2.07 -3.99
C ILE A 430 -10.99 -2.56 -2.58
N GLY A 431 -9.78 -2.27 -2.09
CA GLY A 431 -9.37 -2.62 -0.74
C GLY A 431 -10.16 -1.91 0.38
N LEU A 432 -10.82 -0.78 0.09
CA LEU A 432 -11.71 -0.10 1.05
C LEU A 432 -13.12 -0.73 1.10
N LEU A 433 -13.45 -1.53 0.10
CA LEU A 433 -14.71 -2.28 0.04
C LEU A 433 -14.63 -3.61 0.80
N GLN A 434 -13.44 -4.04 1.19
CA GLN A 434 -13.19 -5.30 1.86
C GLN A 434 -13.86 -5.32 3.24
N GLY A 435 -14.81 -6.23 3.44
CA GLY A 435 -15.48 -6.44 4.73
C GLY A 435 -14.52 -6.97 5.80
N GLY A 436 -14.99 -7.01 7.03
CA GLY A 436 -14.22 -7.47 8.18
C GLY A 436 -13.73 -6.34 9.08
N LEU A 437 -13.64 -6.64 10.36
CA LEU A 437 -13.24 -5.69 11.39
C LEU A 437 -11.85 -6.06 11.92
N ALA A 438 -10.87 -5.22 11.70
CA ALA A 438 -9.51 -5.36 12.22
C ALA A 438 -9.33 -4.46 13.45
N PHE A 439 -8.87 -5.06 14.56
CA PHE A 439 -8.58 -4.33 15.79
C PHE A 439 -7.08 -4.06 15.91
N SER A 440 -6.71 -2.87 16.36
CA SER A 440 -5.34 -2.58 16.72
C SER A 440 -4.88 -3.51 17.84
N GLY A 441 -3.80 -4.25 17.60
CA GLY A 441 -3.19 -5.15 18.59
C GLY A 441 -2.39 -4.40 19.66
N SER A 442 -2.22 -3.09 19.58
CA SER A 442 -1.44 -2.31 20.53
C SER A 442 -2.25 -2.02 21.80
N PRO A 443 -1.76 -2.40 22.99
CA PRO A 443 -2.45 -2.12 24.26
C PRO A 443 -2.38 -0.65 24.69
N LYS A 444 -1.76 0.21 23.92
CA LYS A 444 -1.42 1.58 24.31
C LYS A 444 -2.59 2.54 24.17
N ILE A 445 -2.67 3.53 25.05
CA ILE A 445 -3.62 4.65 24.94
C ILE A 445 -3.33 5.40 23.63
N GLY A 446 -4.37 5.67 22.84
CA GLY A 446 -4.24 6.31 21.52
C GLY A 446 -4.15 5.33 20.34
N ALA A 447 -3.79 4.06 20.57
CA ALA A 447 -3.82 2.99 19.57
C ALA A 447 -5.07 2.10 19.68
N ARG A 448 -6.11 2.56 20.35
CA ARG A 448 -7.39 1.87 20.55
C ARG A 448 -8.28 2.11 19.34
N THR A 449 -7.86 1.57 18.21
CA THR A 449 -8.56 1.75 16.95
C THR A 449 -9.02 0.42 16.41
N ALA A 450 -10.10 0.46 15.67
CA ALA A 450 -10.53 -0.61 14.80
C ALA A 450 -10.74 -0.02 13.40
N SER A 451 -10.46 -0.79 12.38
CA SER A 451 -10.71 -0.43 10.99
C SER A 451 -11.57 -1.50 10.33
N ALA A 452 -12.43 -1.07 9.44
CA ALA A 452 -13.23 -1.94 8.61
C ALA A 452 -13.35 -1.32 7.22
N GLY A 453 -13.36 -2.13 6.19
CA GLY A 453 -13.85 -1.69 4.90
C GLY A 453 -15.39 -1.66 4.89
N ASN A 454 -15.94 -1.12 3.83
CA ASN A 454 -17.41 -0.99 3.70
C ASN A 454 -17.81 -1.31 2.26
N THR A 455 -18.46 -2.45 2.06
CA THR A 455 -18.98 -2.89 0.75
C THR A 455 -20.03 -1.95 0.16
N SER A 456 -20.66 -1.12 1.00
CA SER A 456 -21.70 -0.17 0.59
C SER A 456 -21.18 1.24 0.30
N LEU A 457 -19.86 1.42 0.10
CA LEU A 457 -19.31 2.69 -0.33
C LEU A 457 -19.82 3.03 -1.72
N LEU A 458 -20.42 4.21 -1.86
CA LEU A 458 -20.82 4.75 -3.14
C LEU A 458 -19.63 5.41 -3.85
N PRO A 459 -19.56 5.38 -5.18
CA PRO A 459 -18.59 6.14 -5.91
C PRO A 459 -18.79 7.65 -5.74
N PHE A 460 -17.72 8.41 -5.92
CA PHE A 460 -17.80 9.87 -6.03
C PHE A 460 -18.42 10.22 -7.38
N GLU A 461 -19.47 11.03 -7.37
CA GLU A 461 -20.08 11.59 -8.57
C GLU A 461 -19.53 13.00 -8.84
N SER A 462 -19.26 13.29 -10.09
CA SER A 462 -18.91 14.63 -10.58
C SER A 462 -19.87 15.05 -11.68
N THR A 463 -20.37 16.27 -11.60
CA THR A 463 -21.07 16.92 -12.70
C THR A 463 -20.08 17.88 -13.36
N ASN A 464 -19.78 17.64 -14.61
CA ASN A 464 -18.82 18.42 -15.39
C ASN A 464 -19.56 19.33 -16.36
N LEU A 465 -19.07 20.54 -16.52
CA LEU A 465 -19.58 21.53 -17.48
C LEU A 465 -18.38 22.27 -18.04
N ASP A 466 -18.23 22.19 -19.36
CA ASP A 466 -17.14 22.83 -20.08
C ASP A 466 -17.70 23.71 -21.19
N LEU A 467 -17.08 24.85 -21.37
CA LEU A 467 -17.36 25.78 -22.46
C LEU A 467 -16.04 26.27 -23.05
N SER A 468 -15.84 26.12 -24.33
CA SER A 468 -14.64 26.61 -24.99
C SER A 468 -14.98 27.42 -26.28
N PHE A 469 -14.11 28.37 -26.56
CA PHE A 469 -14.08 29.11 -27.82
C PHE A 469 -12.67 28.98 -28.39
N GLU A 470 -12.59 28.55 -29.65
CA GLU A 470 -11.36 28.32 -30.39
C GLU A 470 -11.32 29.21 -31.62
N TRP A 471 -10.24 29.99 -31.78
CA TRP A 471 -10.00 30.80 -32.96
C TRP A 471 -8.75 30.33 -33.70
N TYR A 472 -8.94 29.81 -34.88
CA TYR A 472 -7.90 29.30 -35.77
C TYR A 472 -7.52 30.44 -36.73
N TYR A 473 -6.57 31.27 -36.33
CA TYR A 473 -6.20 32.49 -37.11
C TYR A 473 -5.11 32.22 -38.16
N ASP A 474 -4.57 31.01 -38.25
CA ASP A 474 -3.64 30.53 -39.25
C ASP A 474 -3.67 29.00 -39.32
N GLU A 475 -3.22 28.39 -40.45
CA GLU A 475 -3.24 26.93 -40.67
C GLU A 475 -2.63 26.09 -39.54
N SER A 476 -1.71 26.67 -38.78
CA SER A 476 -1.01 25.98 -37.65
C SER A 476 -1.09 26.72 -36.32
N SER A 477 -1.96 27.74 -36.21
CA SER A 477 -2.02 28.60 -35.03
C SER A 477 -3.45 28.74 -34.50
N MET A 478 -3.63 28.53 -33.20
CA MET A 478 -4.92 28.57 -32.52
C MET A 478 -4.81 29.34 -31.21
N LEU A 479 -5.85 30.09 -30.88
CA LEU A 479 -6.10 30.62 -29.54
C LEU A 479 -7.38 30.00 -29.00
N ALA A 480 -7.31 29.38 -27.81
CA ALA A 480 -8.46 28.79 -27.14
C ALA A 480 -8.63 29.37 -25.73
N VAL A 481 -9.88 29.53 -25.32
CA VAL A 481 -10.28 29.96 -23.97
C VAL A 481 -11.32 29.01 -23.43
#